data_cc33265e3dfd0f3456bb8c0f33a29410
#
_entry.id   cc33265e3dfd0f3456bb8c0f33a29410
#
_cell.length_a   1.000
_cell.length_b   1.000
_cell.length_c   1.000
_cell.angle_alpha   90.00
_cell.angle_beta   90.00
_cell.angle_gamma   90.00
#
_symmetry.space_group_name_H-M   'P 1'
#
loop_
_entity.id
_entity.type
_entity.pdbx_description
1 polymer ?
#
loop_
_entity_poly.entity_id
_entity_poly.type
_entity_poly.pdbx_seq_one_letter_code
_entity_poly.pdbx_strand_id
1 'polypeptide(L)'
;MVFRIRSIDLTATGREIVRERELAQAELTIGRAAENDIHLPDLAVEQRHVRVVPAPGGKLRLAAMGGLGFTLDGRSTDEAVIDPAEGAELELGSYRLLFASEDGVGAITIRRVEEREGDKGEALAGFSLAHVLPGKRPMAWLGLAAILVAFLALPVWTHLTRARAAPDYERPGAVMMDASWRTGSLSSVHHGLEDNCEACHTEPFVAVRDETCLACHADIGDHAAPPRQDVARGPFGRLDAAQWEVAHAFNKPGPGACTDCHTEHEGAGRMEPTRERFCADCHGSLDVRLTDTALGNASDFGTAHPQFQAAVVTAPGQSRPRRISLAERPRQWNGLRFPHDLHLDRRGGVAQMARRLGTKNGYGAALECDDCHRPTADGVRFLPVDMENDCESCHSLVIDQVGGVYRTVRHGDARQARAELLALGRASRPAIVTGRRRPGQYGPDGLYRAEFGGPATGAALLARAMARQGLCGECHTPAGAAGSLEVMPVSQQARYFLHGWFDHEDHKQEQCTSCHAASGSDSSSDLLLPGIGQCRDCHQGESARTAEVPSGCAMCHSYHPREGPAAAPPRIARK
;
A
#
# COMPACT_ATOMS: atom_id res chain seq x y z
N MET A 1 10.47 -22.84 -64.36
CA MET A 1 9.33 -22.28 -65.07
C MET A 1 9.05 -20.92 -64.49
N VAL A 2 8.63 -19.93 -65.27
CA VAL A 2 8.20 -18.63 -64.72
C VAL A 2 6.71 -18.67 -64.55
N PHE A 3 6.25 -18.25 -63.37
CA PHE A 3 4.81 -18.13 -63.07
C PHE A 3 4.46 -16.66 -62.85
N ARG A 4 3.42 -16.19 -63.52
CA ARG A 4 2.86 -14.87 -63.28
C ARG A 4 1.67 -15.03 -62.32
N ILE A 5 1.76 -14.44 -61.15
CA ILE A 5 0.73 -14.51 -60.12
C ILE A 5 0.00 -13.17 -60.07
N ARG A 6 -1.30 -13.20 -60.31
CA ARG A 6 -2.17 -12.03 -60.25
C ARG A 6 -3.20 -12.19 -59.13
N SER A 7 -3.10 -11.35 -58.10
CA SER A 7 -4.11 -11.32 -57.02
C SER A 7 -5.09 -10.18 -57.28
N ILE A 8 -6.38 -10.49 -57.20
CA ILE A 8 -7.47 -9.52 -57.38
C ILE A 8 -8.20 -9.39 -56.04
N ASP A 9 -8.03 -8.23 -55.42
CA ASP A 9 -8.75 -7.85 -54.20
C ASP A 9 -9.81 -6.80 -54.50
N LEU A 10 -10.92 -6.79 -53.75
CA LEU A 10 -11.94 -5.76 -53.85
C LEU A 10 -11.77 -4.72 -52.73
N THR A 11 -11.87 -3.45 -53.06
CA THR A 11 -12.02 -2.40 -52.05
C THR A 11 -13.40 -2.47 -51.40
N ALA A 12 -13.55 -1.85 -50.23
CA ALA A 12 -14.86 -1.69 -49.59
C ALA A 12 -15.93 -1.00 -50.46
N THR A 13 -15.51 -0.35 -51.55
CA THR A 13 -16.39 0.31 -52.55
C THR A 13 -16.59 -0.53 -53.81
N GLY A 14 -16.11 -1.77 -53.85
CA GLY A 14 -16.27 -2.70 -54.98
C GLY A 14 -15.28 -2.49 -56.13
N ARG A 15 -14.28 -1.65 -56.00
CA ARG A 15 -13.25 -1.46 -57.03
C ARG A 15 -12.17 -2.54 -56.92
N GLU A 16 -11.82 -3.15 -58.05
CA GLU A 16 -10.75 -4.15 -58.11
C GLU A 16 -9.37 -3.52 -57.95
N ILE A 17 -8.56 -4.12 -57.10
CA ILE A 17 -7.11 -3.86 -56.98
C ILE A 17 -6.39 -5.09 -57.51
N VAL A 18 -5.70 -4.94 -58.62
CA VAL A 18 -4.93 -6.03 -59.23
C VAL A 18 -3.46 -5.82 -58.85
N ARG A 19 -2.84 -6.86 -58.30
CA ARG A 19 -1.41 -6.93 -58.05
C ARG A 19 -0.79 -8.06 -58.83
N GLU A 20 0.28 -7.78 -59.55
CA GLU A 20 1.03 -8.80 -60.32
C GLU A 20 2.42 -8.96 -59.78
N ARG A 21 2.91 -10.21 -59.77
CA ARG A 21 4.29 -10.55 -59.48
C ARG A 21 4.69 -11.79 -60.29
N GLU A 22 5.96 -11.84 -60.68
CA GLU A 22 6.53 -13.01 -61.35
C GLU A 22 7.45 -13.79 -60.40
N LEU A 23 7.32 -15.11 -60.40
CA LEU A 23 8.13 -16.03 -59.63
C LEU A 23 8.81 -17.04 -60.57
N ALA A 24 10.13 -17.07 -60.51
CA ALA A 24 10.92 -18.03 -61.27
C ALA A 24 11.37 -19.17 -60.34
N GLN A 25 10.53 -20.19 -60.22
CA GLN A 25 10.76 -21.31 -59.30
C GLN A 25 10.52 -22.65 -59.97
N ALA A 26 11.12 -23.71 -59.38
CA ALA A 26 10.93 -25.08 -59.83
C ALA A 26 9.62 -25.67 -59.33
N GLU A 27 9.11 -25.20 -58.20
CA GLU A 27 7.84 -25.58 -57.59
C GLU A 27 7.20 -24.38 -56.90
N LEU A 28 5.88 -24.37 -56.72
CA LEU A 28 5.16 -23.37 -55.97
C LEU A 28 4.42 -24.04 -54.82
N THR A 29 4.37 -23.37 -53.68
CA THR A 29 3.60 -23.78 -52.52
C THR A 29 2.43 -22.81 -52.29
N ILE A 30 1.26 -23.36 -52.01
CA ILE A 30 0.02 -22.61 -51.73
C ILE A 30 -0.46 -23.00 -50.35
N GLY A 31 -0.76 -22.04 -49.49
CA GLY A 31 -1.28 -22.34 -48.17
C GLY A 31 -1.46 -21.11 -47.29
N ARG A 32 -1.89 -21.34 -46.05
CA ARG A 32 -2.18 -20.28 -45.07
C ARG A 32 -0.95 -19.73 -44.38
N ALA A 33 0.15 -20.44 -44.32
CA ALA A 33 1.38 -19.93 -43.74
C ALA A 33 2.01 -18.86 -44.64
N ALA A 34 2.59 -17.82 -44.04
CA ALA A 34 3.16 -16.69 -44.77
C ALA A 34 4.41 -17.06 -45.60
N GLU A 35 5.00 -18.21 -45.32
CA GLU A 35 6.19 -18.75 -46.01
C GLU A 35 5.84 -19.40 -47.34
N ASN A 36 4.55 -19.60 -47.69
CA ASN A 36 4.16 -20.13 -48.97
C ASN A 36 4.35 -19.09 -50.08
N ASP A 37 4.64 -19.56 -51.27
CA ASP A 37 4.76 -18.70 -52.44
C ASP A 37 3.43 -18.01 -52.79
N ILE A 38 2.32 -18.67 -52.55
CA ILE A 38 0.97 -18.11 -52.58
C ILE A 38 0.35 -18.24 -51.18
N HIS A 39 0.30 -17.12 -50.49
CA HIS A 39 -0.24 -17.00 -49.16
C HIS A 39 -1.77 -16.71 -49.26
N LEU A 40 -2.58 -17.62 -48.72
CA LEU A 40 -4.03 -17.52 -48.64
C LEU A 40 -4.46 -17.49 -47.18
N PRO A 41 -4.70 -16.34 -46.58
CA PRO A 41 -5.06 -16.21 -45.15
C PRO A 41 -6.51 -16.60 -44.88
N ASP A 42 -6.81 -17.90 -44.96
CA ASP A 42 -8.11 -18.50 -44.70
C ASP A 42 -7.95 -19.70 -43.78
N LEU A 43 -8.83 -19.81 -42.76
CA LEU A 43 -8.81 -20.91 -41.79
C LEU A 43 -9.20 -22.28 -42.41
N ALA A 44 -9.92 -22.29 -43.53
CA ALA A 44 -10.25 -23.49 -44.27
C ALA A 44 -9.06 -23.99 -45.15
N VAL A 45 -7.95 -23.23 -45.18
CA VAL A 45 -6.74 -23.61 -45.92
C VAL A 45 -5.68 -24.06 -44.93
N GLU A 46 -5.01 -25.20 -45.17
CA GLU A 46 -3.92 -25.69 -44.32
C GLU A 46 -2.67 -24.80 -44.41
N GLN A 47 -1.79 -24.93 -43.43
CA GLN A 47 -0.55 -24.15 -43.40
C GLN A 47 0.26 -24.28 -44.71
N ARG A 48 0.39 -25.49 -45.22
CA ARG A 48 0.83 -25.85 -46.57
C ARG A 48 -0.21 -26.76 -47.20
N HIS A 49 -0.99 -26.27 -48.16
CA HIS A 49 -2.16 -26.97 -48.61
C HIS A 49 -1.91 -27.70 -49.95
N VAL A 50 -1.41 -26.98 -50.97
CA VAL A 50 -1.14 -27.53 -52.30
C VAL A 50 0.25 -27.18 -52.74
N ARG A 51 0.90 -28.17 -53.36
CA ARG A 51 2.17 -28.01 -54.06
C ARG A 51 1.92 -28.12 -55.57
N VAL A 52 2.45 -27.20 -56.34
CA VAL A 52 2.36 -27.15 -57.79
C VAL A 52 3.74 -27.39 -58.40
N VAL A 53 3.88 -28.43 -59.21
CA VAL A 53 5.18 -28.82 -59.82
C VAL A 53 4.96 -28.94 -61.32
N PRO A 54 5.93 -28.47 -62.15
CA PRO A 54 5.89 -28.71 -63.59
C PRO A 54 5.91 -30.19 -63.93
N ALA A 55 5.09 -30.59 -64.92
CA ALA A 55 5.01 -31.94 -65.44
C ALA A 55 5.39 -31.96 -66.95
N PRO A 56 5.75 -33.12 -67.52
CA PRO A 56 6.08 -33.23 -68.93
C PRO A 56 4.97 -32.71 -69.84
N GLY A 57 5.35 -32.08 -70.97
CA GLY A 57 4.41 -31.55 -71.95
C GLY A 57 3.81 -30.19 -71.58
N GLY A 58 4.45 -29.39 -70.71
CA GLY A 58 3.97 -28.07 -70.31
C GLY A 58 2.84 -28.09 -69.25
N LYS A 59 2.50 -29.28 -68.74
CA LYS A 59 1.47 -29.49 -67.72
C LYS A 59 1.96 -29.16 -66.32
N LEU A 60 1.03 -28.99 -65.40
CA LEU A 60 1.30 -28.78 -63.95
C LEU A 60 0.66 -29.91 -63.14
N ARG A 61 1.44 -30.47 -62.21
CA ARG A 61 0.92 -31.41 -61.22
C ARG A 61 0.64 -30.65 -59.93
N LEU A 62 -0.59 -30.75 -59.45
CA LEU A 62 -1.05 -30.26 -58.17
C LEU A 62 -1.17 -31.43 -57.20
N ALA A 63 -0.59 -31.31 -56.02
CA ALA A 63 -0.70 -32.36 -55.00
C ALA A 63 -0.97 -31.70 -53.62
N ALA A 64 -1.91 -32.25 -52.88
CA ALA A 64 -2.19 -31.87 -51.51
C ALA A 64 -0.96 -32.20 -50.63
N MET A 65 -0.63 -31.33 -49.73
CA MET A 65 0.52 -31.48 -48.79
C MET A 65 0.11 -31.88 -47.39
N GLY A 66 -1.18 -31.80 -47.07
CA GLY A 66 -1.76 -32.10 -45.77
C GLY A 66 -2.87 -33.13 -45.82
N GLY A 67 -3.74 -33.12 -44.84
CA GLY A 67 -4.90 -34.05 -44.73
C GLY A 67 -6.14 -33.58 -45.46
N LEU A 68 -6.19 -32.34 -45.90
CA LEU A 68 -7.27 -31.79 -46.67
C LEU A 68 -6.93 -31.84 -48.16
N GLY A 69 -7.83 -32.44 -48.98
CA GLY A 69 -7.74 -32.34 -50.42
C GLY A 69 -8.18 -30.97 -50.94
N PHE A 70 -8.18 -30.79 -52.21
CA PHE A 70 -8.60 -29.55 -52.86
C PHE A 70 -9.70 -29.80 -53.92
N THR A 71 -10.46 -28.79 -54.24
CA THR A 71 -11.47 -28.88 -55.32
C THR A 71 -10.88 -28.32 -56.62
N LEU A 72 -10.86 -29.10 -57.65
CA LEU A 72 -10.42 -28.71 -58.99
C LEU A 72 -11.59 -28.89 -59.96
N ASP A 73 -11.96 -27.81 -60.64
CA ASP A 73 -13.09 -27.79 -61.61
C ASP A 73 -14.38 -28.44 -61.01
N GLY A 74 -14.66 -28.11 -59.71
CA GLY A 74 -15.81 -28.62 -58.96
C GLY A 74 -15.69 -30.07 -58.48
N ARG A 75 -14.51 -30.73 -58.58
CA ARG A 75 -14.27 -32.10 -58.10
C ARG A 75 -13.23 -32.14 -57.01
N SER A 76 -13.54 -32.75 -55.87
CA SER A 76 -12.56 -32.93 -54.79
C SER A 76 -11.53 -34.01 -55.16
N THR A 77 -10.26 -33.69 -54.96
CA THR A 77 -9.13 -34.60 -55.21
C THR A 77 -7.93 -34.23 -54.35
N ASP A 78 -7.00 -35.19 -54.19
CA ASP A 78 -5.73 -34.96 -53.49
C ASP A 78 -4.55 -34.76 -54.43
N GLU A 79 -4.72 -35.18 -55.71
CA GLU A 79 -3.70 -35.02 -56.75
C GLU A 79 -4.37 -34.85 -58.12
N ALA A 80 -3.85 -33.94 -58.92
CA ALA A 80 -4.32 -33.73 -60.29
C ALA A 80 -3.20 -33.23 -61.20
N VAL A 81 -3.32 -33.49 -62.50
CA VAL A 81 -2.45 -32.92 -63.54
C VAL A 81 -3.32 -32.06 -64.43
N ILE A 82 -3.00 -30.79 -64.53
CA ILE A 82 -3.72 -29.80 -65.33
C ILE A 82 -2.89 -29.33 -66.51
N ASP A 83 -3.59 -28.94 -67.58
CA ASP A 83 -2.96 -28.23 -68.71
C ASP A 83 -3.34 -26.74 -68.60
N PRO A 84 -2.37 -25.85 -68.29
CA PRO A 84 -2.66 -24.41 -68.19
C PRO A 84 -3.21 -23.80 -69.50
N ALA A 85 -2.99 -24.44 -70.66
CA ALA A 85 -3.53 -23.95 -71.92
C ALA A 85 -5.03 -24.16 -72.07
N GLU A 86 -5.58 -25.20 -71.41
CA GLU A 86 -7.02 -25.47 -71.34
C GLU A 86 -7.73 -24.67 -70.24
N GLY A 87 -6.92 -24.17 -69.26
CA GLY A 87 -7.43 -23.51 -68.06
C GLY A 87 -7.89 -24.52 -67.00
N ALA A 88 -7.74 -24.20 -65.73
CA ALA A 88 -8.26 -24.99 -64.60
C ALA A 88 -8.56 -24.11 -63.42
N GLU A 89 -9.62 -24.38 -62.71
CA GLU A 89 -10.03 -23.61 -61.50
C GLU A 89 -9.81 -24.44 -60.24
N LEU A 90 -8.92 -23.99 -59.39
CA LEU A 90 -8.65 -24.55 -58.05
C LEU A 90 -9.37 -23.76 -57.00
N GLU A 91 -10.19 -24.41 -56.21
CA GLU A 91 -10.90 -23.80 -55.04
C GLU A 91 -10.21 -24.23 -53.74
N LEU A 92 -9.84 -23.26 -52.92
CA LEU A 92 -9.25 -23.45 -51.59
C LEU A 92 -9.87 -22.48 -50.59
N GLY A 93 -10.76 -22.98 -49.72
CA GLY A 93 -11.49 -22.16 -48.78
C GLY A 93 -12.30 -21.07 -49.49
N SER A 94 -12.13 -19.81 -49.14
CA SER A 94 -12.78 -18.67 -49.79
C SER A 94 -12.05 -18.18 -51.05
N TYR A 95 -11.03 -18.90 -51.56
CA TYR A 95 -10.24 -18.46 -52.71
C TYR A 95 -10.44 -19.37 -53.92
N ARG A 96 -10.51 -18.74 -55.10
CA ARG A 96 -10.45 -19.39 -56.41
C ARG A 96 -9.21 -18.99 -57.13
N LEU A 97 -8.46 -19.96 -57.57
CA LEU A 97 -7.22 -19.79 -58.32
C LEU A 97 -7.41 -20.34 -59.75
N LEU A 98 -7.40 -19.45 -60.72
CA LEU A 98 -7.48 -19.82 -62.12
C LEU A 98 -6.09 -19.98 -62.71
N PHE A 99 -5.78 -21.18 -63.17
CA PHE A 99 -4.55 -21.51 -63.91
C PHE A 99 -4.80 -21.33 -65.40
N ALA A 100 -3.97 -20.52 -66.04
CA ALA A 100 -4.04 -20.25 -67.50
C ALA A 100 -2.65 -20.14 -68.08
N SER A 101 -2.52 -20.20 -69.38
CA SER A 101 -1.26 -19.91 -70.10
C SER A 101 -1.42 -18.57 -70.83
N GLU A 102 -0.65 -17.58 -70.44
CA GLU A 102 -0.59 -16.27 -71.10
C GLU A 102 0.82 -16.06 -71.71
N ASP A 103 0.90 -15.85 -73.00
CA ASP A 103 2.17 -15.65 -73.74
C ASP A 103 3.24 -16.73 -73.50
N GLY A 104 2.80 -17.98 -73.28
CA GLY A 104 3.72 -19.11 -73.01
C GLY A 104 4.27 -19.16 -71.57
N VAL A 105 3.77 -18.30 -70.69
CA VAL A 105 4.07 -18.27 -69.24
C VAL A 105 2.83 -18.78 -68.47
N GLY A 106 3.05 -19.59 -67.46
CA GLY A 106 1.96 -20.01 -66.58
C GLY A 106 1.42 -18.84 -65.75
N ALA A 107 0.16 -18.47 -65.92
CA ALA A 107 -0.51 -17.42 -65.18
C ALA A 107 -1.45 -18.04 -64.11
N ILE A 108 -1.41 -17.52 -62.89
CA ILE A 108 -2.28 -17.92 -61.78
C ILE A 108 -3.03 -16.68 -61.28
N THR A 109 -4.33 -16.63 -61.53
CA THR A 109 -5.17 -15.53 -61.08
C THR A 109 -5.89 -15.94 -59.79
N ILE A 110 -5.71 -15.19 -58.72
CA ILE A 110 -6.26 -15.46 -57.39
C ILE A 110 -7.37 -14.45 -57.13
N ARG A 111 -8.56 -14.96 -56.83
CA ARG A 111 -9.71 -14.17 -56.40
C ARG A 111 -10.28 -14.68 -55.10
N ARG A 112 -10.64 -13.78 -54.20
CA ARG A 112 -11.42 -14.12 -53.03
C ARG A 112 -12.90 -14.09 -53.39
N VAL A 113 -13.60 -15.22 -53.18
CA VAL A 113 -15.03 -15.29 -53.37
C VAL A 113 -15.71 -14.87 -52.07
N GLU A 114 -16.28 -13.66 -52.03
CA GLU A 114 -17.22 -13.30 -50.99
C GLU A 114 -18.53 -14.08 -51.25
N GLU A 115 -18.82 -15.07 -50.39
CA GLU A 115 -20.13 -15.70 -50.40
C GLU A 115 -21.20 -14.63 -50.20
N ARG A 116 -21.98 -14.31 -51.21
CA ARG A 116 -23.18 -13.51 -51.02
C ARG A 116 -24.11 -14.31 -50.12
N GLU A 117 -24.49 -13.72 -48.95
CA GLU A 117 -25.41 -14.30 -47.97
C GLU A 117 -26.76 -14.81 -48.55
N GLY A 118 -26.98 -14.67 -49.85
CA GLY A 118 -28.22 -15.06 -50.51
C GLY A 118 -28.36 -16.55 -50.87
N ASP A 119 -27.24 -17.23 -51.11
CA ASP A 119 -27.32 -18.56 -51.77
C ASP A 119 -27.49 -19.74 -50.78
N LYS A 120 -27.13 -19.55 -49.50
CA LYS A 120 -27.38 -20.56 -48.43
C LYS A 120 -28.81 -20.52 -47.88
N GLY A 121 -29.55 -19.44 -48.16
CA GLY A 121 -30.92 -19.24 -47.66
C GLY A 121 -31.96 -20.16 -48.33
N GLU A 122 -31.79 -20.51 -49.60
CA GLU A 122 -32.81 -21.27 -50.32
C GLU A 122 -32.73 -22.81 -50.09
N ALA A 123 -31.54 -23.34 -49.89
CA ALA A 123 -31.37 -24.79 -49.63
C ALA A 123 -31.81 -25.21 -48.23
N LEU A 124 -31.74 -24.30 -47.22
CA LEU A 124 -32.16 -24.55 -45.84
C LEU A 124 -33.58 -24.05 -45.54
N ALA A 125 -34.22 -23.32 -46.45
CA ALA A 125 -35.58 -22.78 -46.27
C ALA A 125 -36.63 -23.86 -46.05
N GLY A 126 -36.42 -25.09 -46.52
CA GLY A 126 -37.33 -26.23 -46.33
C GLY A 126 -37.27 -26.86 -44.93
N PHE A 127 -36.20 -26.58 -44.12
CA PHE A 127 -36.02 -27.15 -42.79
C PHE A 127 -35.85 -26.08 -41.69
N SER A 128 -36.16 -24.84 -42.00
CA SER A 128 -36.05 -23.75 -41.05
C SER A 128 -37.18 -23.77 -40.04
N LEU A 129 -36.85 -23.83 -38.73
CA LEU A 129 -37.75 -23.54 -37.60
C LEU A 129 -38.36 -22.12 -37.66
N ALA A 130 -37.97 -21.30 -38.63
CA ALA A 130 -38.43 -19.94 -38.79
C ALA A 130 -39.93 -19.81 -39.07
N HIS A 131 -40.59 -20.87 -39.58
CA HIS A 131 -42.05 -20.89 -39.80
C HIS A 131 -42.84 -21.38 -38.59
N VAL A 132 -42.16 -22.00 -37.60
CA VAL A 132 -42.79 -22.54 -36.38
C VAL A 132 -42.58 -21.63 -35.19
N LEU A 133 -41.48 -20.87 -35.18
CA LEU A 133 -41.14 -19.92 -34.11
C LEU A 133 -41.56 -18.49 -34.50
N PRO A 134 -42.04 -17.71 -33.52
CA PRO A 134 -42.31 -16.29 -33.74
C PRO A 134 -41.07 -15.60 -34.25
N GLY A 135 -41.24 -14.64 -35.17
CA GLY A 135 -40.12 -13.91 -35.78
C GLY A 135 -39.13 -13.32 -34.78
N LYS A 136 -37.90 -13.08 -35.20
CA LYS A 136 -36.81 -12.58 -34.32
C LYS A 136 -37.19 -11.35 -33.47
N ARG A 137 -37.99 -10.42 -34.01
CA ARG A 137 -38.44 -9.21 -33.30
C ARG A 137 -39.37 -9.52 -32.13
N PRO A 138 -40.49 -10.26 -32.25
CA PRO A 138 -41.34 -10.57 -31.11
C PRO A 138 -40.62 -11.44 -30.07
N MET A 139 -39.72 -12.36 -30.48
CA MET A 139 -38.90 -13.13 -29.54
C MET A 139 -37.93 -12.26 -28.77
N ALA A 140 -37.30 -11.25 -29.40
CA ALA A 140 -36.45 -10.29 -28.72
C ALA A 140 -37.22 -9.45 -27.69
N TRP A 141 -38.45 -9.01 -28.06
CA TRP A 141 -39.31 -8.26 -27.12
C TRP A 141 -39.80 -9.15 -25.95
N LEU A 142 -40.15 -10.42 -26.22
CA LEU A 142 -40.47 -11.37 -25.16
C LEU A 142 -39.30 -11.66 -24.26
N GLY A 143 -38.09 -11.83 -24.82
CA GLY A 143 -36.87 -11.98 -24.06
C GLY A 143 -36.57 -10.75 -23.18
N LEU A 144 -36.68 -9.54 -23.74
CA LEU A 144 -36.55 -8.31 -23.00
C LEU A 144 -37.59 -8.20 -21.87
N ALA A 145 -38.86 -8.47 -22.18
CA ALA A 145 -39.93 -8.45 -21.18
C ALA A 145 -39.68 -9.47 -20.06
N ALA A 146 -39.24 -10.69 -20.39
CA ALA A 146 -38.90 -11.71 -19.41
C ALA A 146 -37.73 -11.28 -18.51
N ILE A 147 -36.69 -10.65 -19.08
CA ILE A 147 -35.55 -10.10 -18.33
C ILE A 147 -36.04 -8.97 -17.41
N LEU A 148 -36.84 -8.04 -17.92
CA LEU A 148 -37.37 -6.94 -17.10
C LEU A 148 -38.27 -7.44 -15.96
N VAL A 149 -39.08 -8.45 -16.22
CA VAL A 149 -39.90 -9.05 -15.16
C VAL A 149 -39.03 -9.78 -14.14
N ALA A 150 -38.08 -10.62 -14.57
CA ALA A 150 -37.25 -11.43 -13.67
C ALA A 150 -36.25 -10.60 -12.85
N PHE A 151 -35.63 -9.58 -13.45
CA PHE A 151 -34.51 -8.85 -12.84
C PHE A 151 -34.86 -7.42 -12.42
N LEU A 152 -36.06 -6.94 -12.71
CA LEU A 152 -36.52 -5.63 -12.26
C LEU A 152 -37.85 -5.71 -11.52
N ALA A 153 -38.94 -6.19 -12.19
CA ALA A 153 -40.27 -6.13 -11.60
C ALA A 153 -40.43 -7.05 -10.38
N LEU A 154 -39.95 -8.29 -10.43
CA LEU A 154 -40.01 -9.21 -9.29
C LEU A 154 -39.11 -8.78 -8.12
N PRO A 155 -37.86 -8.38 -8.30
CA PRO A 155 -37.07 -7.84 -7.23
C PRO A 155 -37.68 -6.59 -6.57
N VAL A 156 -38.15 -5.63 -7.37
CA VAL A 156 -38.84 -4.43 -6.84
C VAL A 156 -40.10 -4.83 -6.06
N TRP A 157 -40.91 -5.73 -6.59
CA TRP A 157 -42.13 -6.18 -5.91
C TRP A 157 -41.81 -6.89 -4.58
N THR A 158 -40.79 -7.77 -4.56
CA THR A 158 -40.38 -8.45 -3.32
C THR A 158 -39.82 -7.43 -2.30
N HIS A 159 -39.05 -6.43 -2.73
CA HIS A 159 -38.56 -5.38 -1.87
C HIS A 159 -39.70 -4.53 -1.28
N LEU A 160 -40.64 -4.09 -2.09
CA LEU A 160 -41.76 -3.25 -1.64
C LEU A 160 -42.79 -3.98 -0.77
N THR A 161 -42.99 -5.29 -0.98
CA THR A 161 -43.96 -6.09 -0.21
C THR A 161 -43.38 -6.70 1.04
N ARG A 162 -42.05 -6.62 1.20
CA ARG A 162 -41.37 -7.11 2.40
C ARG A 162 -41.74 -6.24 3.59
N ALA A 163 -42.26 -6.87 4.64
CA ALA A 163 -42.41 -6.18 5.92
C ALA A 163 -41.03 -5.70 6.37
N ARG A 164 -40.87 -4.42 6.68
CA ARG A 164 -39.65 -3.87 7.28
C ARG A 164 -39.43 -4.60 8.59
N ALA A 165 -38.58 -5.61 8.57
CA ALA A 165 -38.27 -6.42 9.74
C ALA A 165 -37.33 -5.64 10.66
N ALA A 166 -37.40 -5.97 11.94
CA ALA A 166 -36.48 -5.47 12.94
C ALA A 166 -35.01 -5.79 12.56
N PRO A 167 -34.02 -5.02 13.05
CA PRO A 167 -32.59 -5.19 12.71
C PRO A 167 -32.01 -6.59 12.95
N ASP A 168 -32.67 -7.43 13.75
CA ASP A 168 -32.23 -8.79 14.10
C ASP A 168 -32.90 -9.89 13.24
N TYR A 169 -33.42 -9.55 12.07
CA TYR A 169 -34.17 -10.48 11.25
C TYR A 169 -33.28 -11.45 10.48
N GLU A 170 -33.17 -12.67 10.95
CA GLU A 170 -32.76 -13.81 10.14
C GLU A 170 -33.88 -14.15 9.15
N ARG A 171 -33.58 -14.25 7.86
CA ARG A 171 -34.52 -14.57 6.78
C ARG A 171 -34.59 -16.07 6.53
N PRO A 172 -35.33 -16.87 7.31
CA PRO A 172 -35.41 -18.30 7.08
C PRO A 172 -36.29 -18.59 5.87
N GLY A 173 -35.68 -19.10 4.82
CA GLY A 173 -36.37 -19.83 3.73
C GLY A 173 -37.14 -19.01 2.73
N ALA A 174 -37.06 -17.70 2.68
CA ALA A 174 -37.67 -16.89 1.64
C ALA A 174 -36.78 -16.83 0.38
N VAL A 175 -37.36 -17.08 -0.77
CA VAL A 175 -36.68 -16.85 -2.07
C VAL A 175 -36.54 -15.33 -2.23
N MET A 176 -35.32 -14.85 -2.14
CA MET A 176 -35.01 -13.42 -2.27
C MET A 176 -34.78 -13.11 -3.75
N MET A 177 -35.80 -12.59 -4.41
CA MET A 177 -35.70 -12.22 -5.83
C MET A 177 -34.74 -11.06 -6.08
N ASP A 178 -34.54 -10.18 -5.08
CA ASP A 178 -33.59 -9.10 -5.07
C ASP A 178 -32.13 -9.57 -4.85
N ALA A 179 -31.90 -10.82 -4.48
CA ALA A 179 -30.56 -11.42 -4.46
C ALA A 179 -29.86 -11.39 -5.82
N SER A 180 -30.64 -11.30 -6.92
CA SER A 180 -30.10 -11.12 -8.29
C SER A 180 -29.40 -9.76 -8.50
N TRP A 181 -29.63 -8.80 -7.62
CA TRP A 181 -28.98 -7.47 -7.63
C TRP A 181 -27.70 -7.42 -6.82
N ARG A 182 -27.38 -8.50 -6.10
CA ARG A 182 -26.14 -8.59 -5.33
C ARG A 182 -24.94 -8.54 -6.27
N THR A 183 -24.10 -7.55 -6.14
CA THR A 183 -22.90 -7.37 -6.96
C THR A 183 -21.68 -8.13 -6.42
N GLY A 184 -21.69 -8.48 -5.14
CA GLY A 184 -20.63 -9.21 -4.44
C GLY A 184 -20.91 -9.34 -2.96
N SER A 185 -20.02 -10.03 -2.23
CA SER A 185 -20.08 -10.11 -0.77
C SER A 185 -19.66 -8.79 -0.14
N LEU A 186 -20.18 -8.51 1.06
CA LEU A 186 -19.74 -7.39 1.87
C LEU A 186 -18.34 -7.62 2.42
N SER A 187 -17.68 -6.54 2.82
CA SER A 187 -16.42 -6.61 3.52
C SER A 187 -16.50 -7.42 4.82
N SER A 188 -15.36 -7.92 5.30
CA SER A 188 -15.29 -8.76 6.50
C SER A 188 -15.87 -8.10 7.76
N VAL A 189 -15.86 -6.75 7.83
CA VAL A 189 -16.41 -5.99 8.97
C VAL A 189 -17.92 -5.87 8.91
N HIS A 190 -18.51 -5.92 7.73
CA HIS A 190 -19.97 -5.88 7.51
C HIS A 190 -20.57 -7.24 7.13
N HIS A 191 -19.79 -8.31 7.22
CA HIS A 191 -20.22 -9.67 6.90
C HIS A 191 -21.56 -10.07 7.57
N GLY A 192 -21.78 -9.65 8.83
CA GLY A 192 -23.03 -9.92 9.54
C GLY A 192 -24.28 -9.25 8.95
N LEU A 193 -24.11 -8.34 7.96
CA LEU A 193 -25.20 -7.62 7.30
C LEU A 193 -25.49 -8.15 5.88
N GLU A 194 -24.83 -9.21 5.42
CA GLU A 194 -24.91 -9.69 4.02
C GLU A 194 -26.34 -9.95 3.54
N ASP A 195 -27.23 -10.40 4.41
CA ASP A 195 -28.62 -10.69 4.07
C ASP A 195 -29.60 -9.57 4.50
N ASN A 196 -29.08 -8.47 5.03
CA ASN A 196 -29.86 -7.30 5.46
C ASN A 196 -29.56 -6.09 4.58
N CYS A 197 -30.02 -6.13 3.33
CA CYS A 197 -29.78 -5.06 2.35
C CYS A 197 -30.32 -3.70 2.82
N GLU A 198 -31.45 -3.71 3.55
CA GLU A 198 -32.12 -2.50 4.05
C GLU A 198 -31.33 -1.79 5.16
N ALA A 199 -30.34 -2.43 5.76
CA ALA A 199 -29.44 -1.76 6.70
C ALA A 199 -28.69 -0.59 6.05
N CYS A 200 -28.40 -0.72 4.74
CA CYS A 200 -27.71 0.30 3.94
C CYS A 200 -28.62 0.90 2.86
N HIS A 201 -29.40 0.07 2.16
CA HIS A 201 -30.27 0.49 1.05
C HIS A 201 -31.68 0.78 1.57
N THR A 202 -31.92 1.98 2.08
CA THR A 202 -33.20 2.40 2.63
C THR A 202 -34.27 2.71 1.58
N GLU A 203 -33.85 3.10 0.38
CA GLU A 203 -34.71 3.44 -0.74
C GLU A 203 -34.26 2.71 -2.00
N PRO A 204 -35.17 2.11 -2.79
CA PRO A 204 -34.81 1.41 -4.03
C PRO A 204 -34.27 2.40 -5.06
N PHE A 205 -33.19 2.01 -5.75
CA PHE A 205 -32.52 2.81 -6.81
C PHE A 205 -31.93 4.16 -6.36
N VAL A 206 -31.85 4.38 -5.07
CA VAL A 206 -31.19 5.55 -4.49
C VAL A 206 -29.83 5.11 -3.95
N ALA A 207 -28.79 5.90 -4.20
CA ALA A 207 -27.46 5.66 -3.62
C ALA A 207 -27.54 5.69 -2.08
N VAL A 208 -26.74 4.83 -1.43
CA VAL A 208 -26.62 4.84 0.03
C VAL A 208 -26.18 6.20 0.51
N ARG A 209 -26.87 6.74 1.48
CA ARG A 209 -26.61 8.06 2.06
C ARG A 209 -25.78 7.96 3.34
N ASP A 210 -25.05 9.00 3.64
CA ASP A 210 -24.14 9.10 4.79
C ASP A 210 -24.88 8.89 6.11
N GLU A 211 -26.13 9.35 6.23
CA GLU A 211 -26.95 9.17 7.42
C GLU A 211 -27.15 7.69 7.78
N THR A 212 -27.19 6.83 6.77
CA THR A 212 -27.32 5.38 6.98
C THR A 212 -26.05 4.80 7.58
N CYS A 213 -24.89 5.27 7.16
CA CYS A 213 -23.60 4.89 7.73
C CYS A 213 -23.46 5.42 9.16
N LEU A 214 -23.83 6.69 9.39
CA LEU A 214 -23.73 7.37 10.67
C LEU A 214 -24.70 6.81 11.73
N ALA A 215 -25.76 6.10 11.33
CA ALA A 215 -26.64 5.41 12.28
C ALA A 215 -25.88 4.38 13.15
N CYS A 216 -24.83 3.76 12.62
CA CYS A 216 -23.97 2.84 13.34
C CYS A 216 -22.59 3.46 13.67
N HIS A 217 -22.10 4.38 12.84
CA HIS A 217 -20.80 5.03 12.95
C HIS A 217 -20.91 6.49 13.43
N ALA A 218 -21.71 6.74 14.47
CA ALA A 218 -22.05 8.09 14.96
C ALA A 218 -20.82 8.94 15.38
N ASP A 219 -19.73 8.30 15.80
CA ASP A 219 -18.53 8.98 16.30
C ASP A 219 -17.50 9.28 15.19
N ILE A 220 -17.84 9.02 13.94
CA ILE A 220 -16.94 9.29 12.82
C ILE A 220 -17.17 10.70 12.29
N GLY A 221 -16.11 11.51 12.31
CA GLY A 221 -16.10 12.85 11.74
C GLY A 221 -15.10 13.00 10.61
N ASP A 222 -15.30 13.98 9.77
CA ASP A 222 -14.35 14.35 8.73
C ASP A 222 -13.12 15.04 9.31
N HIS A 223 -11.97 14.89 8.66
CA HIS A 223 -10.71 15.54 9.08
C HIS A 223 -10.71 17.06 8.84
N ALA A 224 -11.66 17.58 8.07
CA ALA A 224 -11.87 19.01 7.86
C ALA A 224 -13.36 19.29 7.62
N ALA A 225 -13.80 20.53 7.92
CA ALA A 225 -15.18 20.93 7.68
C ALA A 225 -15.51 20.89 6.16
N PRO A 226 -16.75 20.49 5.76
CA PRO A 226 -17.12 20.32 4.36
C PRO A 226 -16.84 21.55 3.48
N PRO A 227 -17.11 22.81 3.89
CA PRO A 227 -16.77 23.98 3.06
C PRO A 227 -15.26 24.12 2.81
N ARG A 228 -14.43 23.65 3.74
CA ARG A 228 -12.98 23.67 3.59
C ARG A 228 -12.50 22.58 2.63
N GLN A 229 -13.13 21.43 2.65
CA GLN A 229 -12.88 20.34 1.71
C GLN A 229 -13.23 20.76 0.27
N ASP A 230 -14.34 21.47 0.07
CA ASP A 230 -14.74 21.97 -1.25
C ASP A 230 -13.72 22.94 -1.83
N VAL A 231 -13.21 23.87 -1.01
CA VAL A 231 -12.15 24.80 -1.44
C VAL A 231 -10.86 24.02 -1.74
N ALA A 232 -10.49 23.03 -0.91
CA ALA A 232 -9.29 22.23 -1.10
C ALA A 232 -9.34 21.38 -2.37
N ARG A 233 -10.50 20.85 -2.73
CA ARG A 233 -10.71 20.10 -3.97
C ARG A 233 -10.60 20.99 -5.20
N GLY A 234 -11.08 22.21 -5.13
CA GLY A 234 -11.16 23.14 -6.24
C GLY A 234 -12.24 22.78 -7.28
N PRO A 235 -12.32 23.52 -8.38
CA PRO A 235 -13.35 23.31 -9.39
C PRO A 235 -13.10 22.04 -10.19
N PHE A 236 -14.17 21.32 -10.49
CA PHE A 236 -14.13 20.19 -11.40
C PHE A 236 -13.78 20.57 -12.84
N GLY A 237 -13.12 19.68 -13.55
CA GLY A 237 -13.02 19.74 -15.00
C GLY A 237 -14.41 19.71 -15.66
N ARG A 238 -14.52 20.18 -16.91
CA ARG A 238 -15.82 20.23 -17.61
C ARG A 238 -16.50 18.86 -17.70
N LEU A 239 -15.72 17.79 -17.91
CA LEU A 239 -16.26 16.44 -18.02
C LEU A 239 -16.74 15.94 -16.66
N ASP A 240 -15.92 16.10 -15.62
CA ASP A 240 -16.26 15.65 -14.27
C ASP A 240 -17.47 16.42 -13.73
N ALA A 241 -17.55 17.73 -13.97
CA ALA A 241 -18.71 18.53 -13.62
C ALA A 241 -20.00 18.00 -14.30
N ALA A 242 -19.93 17.69 -15.61
CA ALA A 242 -21.08 17.11 -16.31
C ALA A 242 -21.47 15.73 -15.78
N GLN A 243 -20.50 14.89 -15.38
CA GLN A 243 -20.77 13.59 -14.76
C GLN A 243 -21.42 13.76 -13.39
N TRP A 244 -20.98 14.72 -12.58
CA TRP A 244 -21.60 15.03 -11.30
C TRP A 244 -23.03 15.56 -11.45
N GLU A 245 -23.30 16.41 -12.44
CA GLU A 245 -24.66 16.85 -12.74
C GLU A 245 -25.59 15.66 -13.05
N VAL A 246 -25.10 14.70 -13.85
CA VAL A 246 -25.84 13.48 -14.12
C VAL A 246 -26.02 12.65 -12.85
N ALA A 247 -24.97 12.47 -12.03
CA ALA A 247 -25.03 11.72 -10.79
C ALA A 247 -26.05 12.32 -9.80
N HIS A 248 -26.07 13.65 -9.66
CA HIS A 248 -27.04 14.37 -8.83
C HIS A 248 -28.47 14.21 -9.35
N ALA A 249 -28.67 14.19 -10.68
CA ALA A 249 -29.99 13.91 -11.25
C ALA A 249 -30.54 12.52 -10.87
N PHE A 250 -29.64 11.57 -10.53
CA PHE A 250 -29.98 10.26 -9.98
C PHE A 250 -29.84 10.18 -8.45
N ASN A 251 -29.89 11.31 -7.76
CA ASN A 251 -29.81 11.44 -6.30
C ASN A 251 -28.53 10.86 -5.67
N LYS A 252 -27.42 10.78 -6.41
CA LYS A 252 -26.14 10.43 -5.79
C LYS A 252 -25.65 11.59 -4.93
N PRO A 253 -25.40 11.38 -3.60
CA PRO A 253 -24.79 12.38 -2.75
C PRO A 253 -23.31 12.60 -3.13
N GLY A 254 -22.74 13.69 -2.68
CA GLY A 254 -21.32 14.00 -2.87
C GLY A 254 -21.09 15.14 -3.87
N PRO A 255 -19.86 15.42 -4.23
CA PRO A 255 -18.64 14.65 -3.88
C PRO A 255 -18.27 14.77 -2.40
N GLY A 256 -17.67 13.72 -1.87
CA GLY A 256 -17.23 13.63 -0.47
C GLY A 256 -18.16 12.80 0.41
N ALA A 257 -19.13 12.10 -0.18
CA ALA A 257 -19.95 11.13 0.54
C ALA A 257 -19.10 9.92 0.99
N CYS A 258 -19.56 9.25 2.06
CA CYS A 258 -18.89 8.05 2.59
C CYS A 258 -18.61 7.01 1.48
N THR A 259 -19.57 6.81 0.58
CA THR A 259 -19.48 5.86 -0.54
C THR A 259 -18.50 6.25 -1.66
N ASP A 260 -17.96 7.45 -1.64
CA ASP A 260 -16.93 7.86 -2.61
C ASP A 260 -15.55 7.27 -2.24
N CYS A 261 -15.36 6.92 -0.96
CA CYS A 261 -14.13 6.32 -0.44
C CYS A 261 -14.33 4.87 0.00
N HIS A 262 -15.46 4.57 0.61
CA HIS A 262 -15.79 3.27 1.17
C HIS A 262 -16.70 2.51 0.21
N THR A 263 -16.13 1.54 -0.50
CA THR A 263 -16.88 0.68 -1.42
C THR A 263 -17.13 -0.67 -0.77
N GLU A 264 -18.37 -1.12 -0.82
CA GLU A 264 -18.78 -2.44 -0.39
C GLU A 264 -19.09 -3.32 -1.61
N HIS A 265 -19.35 -4.60 -1.38
CA HIS A 265 -19.59 -5.60 -2.43
C HIS A 265 -18.37 -5.97 -3.28
N GLU A 266 -17.17 -5.67 -2.82
CA GLU A 266 -15.90 -6.01 -3.50
C GLU A 266 -15.33 -7.37 -3.06
N GLY A 267 -16.05 -8.10 -2.21
CA GLY A 267 -15.67 -9.43 -1.71
C GLY A 267 -15.53 -9.50 -0.21
N ALA A 268 -15.49 -10.73 0.32
CA ALA A 268 -15.43 -11.02 1.76
C ALA A 268 -14.08 -10.67 2.44
N GLY A 269 -13.24 -9.89 1.78
CA GLY A 269 -11.97 -9.41 2.28
C GLY A 269 -12.08 -8.16 3.17
N ARG A 270 -10.96 -7.55 3.43
CA ARG A 270 -10.92 -6.17 3.94
C ARG A 270 -11.42 -5.22 2.86
N MET A 271 -12.13 -4.18 3.29
CA MET A 271 -12.38 -3.04 2.42
C MET A 271 -11.06 -2.50 1.88
N GLU A 272 -10.96 -2.31 0.58
CA GLU A 272 -9.74 -1.79 -0.03
C GLU A 272 -9.46 -0.37 0.48
N PRO A 273 -8.21 -0.05 0.81
CA PRO A 273 -7.86 1.31 1.21
C PRO A 273 -8.05 2.26 0.02
N THR A 274 -8.54 3.45 0.33
CA THR A 274 -8.72 4.52 -0.65
C THR A 274 -7.41 4.81 -1.37
N ARG A 275 -7.47 4.89 -2.69
CA ARG A 275 -6.29 5.13 -3.54
C ARG A 275 -5.67 6.50 -3.27
N GLU A 276 -4.35 6.58 -3.37
CA GLU A 276 -3.55 7.81 -3.20
C GLU A 276 -4.09 8.98 -4.02
N ARG A 277 -4.48 8.73 -5.28
CA ARG A 277 -5.04 9.74 -6.17
C ARG A 277 -6.24 10.48 -5.57
N PHE A 278 -7.12 9.79 -4.83
CA PHE A 278 -8.26 10.43 -4.20
C PHE A 278 -7.83 11.50 -3.18
N CYS A 279 -6.85 11.19 -2.35
CA CYS A 279 -6.31 12.14 -1.38
C CYS A 279 -5.57 13.29 -2.10
N ALA A 280 -4.85 12.97 -3.16
CA ALA A 280 -4.07 13.91 -3.96
C ALA A 280 -4.94 14.98 -4.66
N ASP A 281 -6.20 14.69 -4.98
CA ASP A 281 -7.12 15.66 -5.59
C ASP A 281 -7.28 16.93 -4.74
N CYS A 282 -7.28 16.78 -3.40
CA CYS A 282 -7.27 17.92 -2.49
C CYS A 282 -5.83 18.32 -2.09
N HIS A 283 -5.01 17.32 -1.69
CA HIS A 283 -3.71 17.58 -1.09
C HIS A 283 -2.60 17.93 -2.09
N GLY A 284 -2.79 17.69 -3.39
CA GLY A 284 -1.78 17.99 -4.40
C GLY A 284 -1.54 19.47 -4.69
N SER A 285 -2.46 20.35 -4.30
CA SER A 285 -2.39 21.80 -4.55
C SER A 285 -2.94 22.62 -3.38
N LEU A 286 -2.68 22.18 -2.16
CA LEU A 286 -3.29 22.74 -0.95
C LEU A 286 -2.83 24.17 -0.67
N ASP A 287 -1.56 24.45 -0.88
CA ASP A 287 -0.94 25.77 -0.67
C ASP A 287 -1.53 26.86 -1.56
N VAL A 288 -1.97 26.50 -2.77
CA VAL A 288 -2.62 27.44 -3.71
C VAL A 288 -4.09 27.63 -3.36
N ARG A 289 -4.78 26.56 -2.94
CA ARG A 289 -6.23 26.55 -2.71
C ARG A 289 -6.61 27.02 -1.30
N LEU A 290 -5.79 26.72 -0.31
CA LEU A 290 -5.97 27.08 1.09
C LEU A 290 -4.80 27.94 1.58
N THR A 291 -4.86 29.25 1.34
CA THR A 291 -3.78 30.19 1.66
C THR A 291 -3.51 30.34 3.17
N ASP A 292 -4.42 29.88 4.02
CA ASP A 292 -4.33 29.90 5.47
C ASP A 292 -3.76 28.60 6.07
N THR A 293 -3.36 27.62 5.24
CA THR A 293 -2.78 26.36 5.72
C THR A 293 -1.26 26.42 5.82
N ALA A 294 -0.71 25.77 6.85
CA ALA A 294 0.72 25.51 6.96
C ALA A 294 1.12 24.13 6.39
N LEU A 295 0.18 23.41 5.79
CA LEU A 295 0.43 22.10 5.19
C LEU A 295 1.05 22.28 3.81
N GLY A 296 2.07 21.51 3.50
CA GLY A 296 2.63 21.41 2.16
C GLY A 296 1.77 20.53 1.24
N ASN A 297 1.99 20.66 -0.06
CA ASN A 297 1.36 19.80 -1.06
C ASN A 297 1.86 18.36 -0.94
N ALA A 298 0.95 17.40 -1.12
CA ALA A 298 1.25 15.98 -1.13
C ALA A 298 0.37 15.29 -2.17
N SER A 299 0.95 14.88 -3.29
CA SER A 299 0.23 14.22 -4.38
C SER A 299 0.66 12.77 -4.62
N ASP A 300 1.84 12.39 -4.12
CA ASP A 300 2.43 11.05 -4.25
C ASP A 300 3.47 10.86 -3.15
N PHE A 301 3.43 9.74 -2.44
CA PHE A 301 4.37 9.53 -1.33
C PHE A 301 5.82 9.42 -1.84
N GLY A 302 6.04 8.75 -2.95
CA GLY A 302 7.39 8.50 -3.47
C GLY A 302 8.11 9.77 -3.93
N THR A 303 7.39 10.74 -4.52
CA THR A 303 7.99 11.88 -5.21
C THR A 303 7.57 13.23 -4.68
N ALA A 304 6.32 13.38 -4.27
CA ALA A 304 5.70 14.68 -3.98
C ALA A 304 5.02 14.73 -2.59
N HIS A 305 5.67 14.17 -1.59
CA HIS A 305 5.26 14.30 -0.19
C HIS A 305 6.29 15.19 0.54
N PRO A 306 5.86 16.18 1.35
CA PRO A 306 6.78 17.04 2.11
C PRO A 306 7.52 16.24 3.18
N GLN A 307 8.64 16.81 3.66
CA GLN A 307 9.36 16.23 4.81
C GLN A 307 8.42 16.12 6.02
N PHE A 308 8.59 15.07 6.80
CA PHE A 308 7.82 14.86 8.02
C PHE A 308 7.96 15.99 9.01
N GLN A 309 6.86 16.35 9.67
CA GLN A 309 6.83 17.32 10.73
C GLN A 309 6.59 16.60 12.07
N ALA A 310 7.58 16.64 12.94
CA ALA A 310 7.47 16.12 14.29
C ALA A 310 6.83 17.14 15.23
N ALA A 311 5.96 16.68 16.10
CA ALA A 311 5.44 17.47 17.21
C ALA A 311 6.47 17.43 18.35
N VAL A 312 7.14 18.52 18.62
CA VAL A 312 8.24 18.59 19.60
C VAL A 312 8.01 19.67 20.65
N VAL A 313 8.44 19.40 21.86
CA VAL A 313 8.56 20.38 22.93
C VAL A 313 9.97 20.95 22.85
N THR A 314 10.13 22.23 22.63
CA THR A 314 11.43 22.89 22.41
C THR A 314 11.97 23.62 23.64
N ALA A 315 11.14 23.86 24.63
CA ALA A 315 11.49 24.59 25.85
C ALA A 315 10.77 24.02 27.09
N PRO A 316 11.38 24.16 28.28
CA PRO A 316 10.76 23.76 29.53
C PRO A 316 9.42 24.52 29.76
N GLY A 317 8.43 23.83 30.29
CA GLY A 317 7.12 24.41 30.60
C GLY A 317 6.19 24.62 29.37
N GLN A 318 6.63 24.28 28.18
CA GLN A 318 5.78 24.32 26.99
C GLN A 318 4.70 23.21 27.09
N SER A 319 3.43 23.62 27.17
CA SER A 319 2.28 22.70 27.34
C SER A 319 1.84 22.03 26.05
N ARG A 320 2.10 22.66 24.89
CA ARG A 320 1.70 22.13 23.58
C ARG A 320 2.92 21.97 22.69
N PRO A 321 3.17 20.78 22.13
CA PRO A 321 4.25 20.59 21.18
C PRO A 321 4.02 21.41 19.91
N ARG A 322 5.10 21.87 19.30
CA ARG A 322 5.10 22.55 18.00
C ARG A 322 5.44 21.55 16.92
N ARG A 323 4.77 21.66 15.78
CA ARG A 323 5.10 20.88 14.59
C ARG A 323 6.27 21.56 13.88
N ILE A 324 7.36 20.86 13.74
CA ILE A 324 8.59 21.35 13.12
C ILE A 324 9.07 20.29 12.11
N SER A 325 9.48 20.74 10.94
CA SER A 325 10.01 19.86 9.91
C SER A 325 11.29 19.16 10.37
N LEU A 326 11.44 17.88 10.08
CA LEU A 326 12.68 17.14 10.36
C LEU A 326 13.86 17.69 9.54
N ALA A 327 13.62 18.42 8.43
CA ALA A 327 14.67 19.12 7.70
C ALA A 327 15.36 20.21 8.53
N GLU A 328 14.67 20.80 9.50
CA GLU A 328 15.19 21.81 10.42
C GLU A 328 16.02 21.19 11.57
N ARG A 329 16.10 19.85 11.65
CA ARG A 329 16.77 19.10 12.72
C ARG A 329 16.33 19.56 14.11
N PRO A 330 15.04 19.51 14.41
CA PRO A 330 14.52 19.99 15.69
C PRO A 330 15.09 19.20 16.85
N ARG A 331 15.24 19.87 17.98
CA ARG A 331 15.66 19.25 19.24
C ARG A 331 14.48 19.17 20.20
N GLN A 332 14.34 18.02 20.85
CA GLN A 332 13.30 17.76 21.83
C GLN A 332 13.80 18.12 23.22
N TRP A 333 13.12 19.02 23.92
CA TRP A 333 13.34 19.21 25.33
C TRP A 333 12.71 18.06 26.12
N ASN A 334 13.52 17.31 26.86
CA ASN A 334 13.05 16.18 27.67
C ASN A 334 13.49 16.23 29.14
N GLY A 335 14.27 17.23 29.54
CA GLY A 335 14.78 17.37 30.93
C GLY A 335 15.93 16.44 31.29
N LEU A 336 16.36 15.58 30.39
CA LEU A 336 17.44 14.60 30.60
C LEU A 336 18.72 14.98 29.85
N ARG A 337 19.79 14.35 30.30
CA ARG A 337 21.09 14.29 29.63
C ARG A 337 21.46 12.85 29.43
N PHE A 338 21.54 12.44 28.18
CA PHE A 338 21.95 11.08 27.85
C PHE A 338 22.69 11.05 26.51
N PRO A 339 23.96 10.61 26.50
CA PRO A 339 24.74 10.47 25.27
C PRO A 339 24.64 9.04 24.75
N HIS A 340 23.94 8.85 23.64
CA HIS A 340 23.85 7.53 22.99
C HIS A 340 25.22 7.07 22.47
N ASP A 341 26.01 7.97 21.90
CA ASP A 341 27.33 7.68 21.37
C ASP A 341 28.26 7.02 22.41
N LEU A 342 28.23 7.51 23.65
CA LEU A 342 29.02 6.95 24.76
C LEU A 342 28.55 5.55 25.16
N HIS A 343 27.22 5.33 25.19
CA HIS A 343 26.64 4.06 25.62
C HIS A 343 26.73 2.98 24.53
N LEU A 344 26.67 3.36 23.27
CA LEU A 344 26.74 2.46 22.12
C LEU A 344 28.15 2.25 21.57
N ASP A 345 29.16 2.92 22.14
CA ASP A 345 30.56 2.70 21.75
C ASP A 345 31.02 1.30 22.17
N ARG A 346 31.13 0.41 21.20
CA ARG A 346 31.55 -1.00 21.41
C ARG A 346 32.93 -1.16 22.01
N ARG A 347 33.78 -0.12 21.99
CA ARG A 347 35.15 -0.08 22.53
C ARG A 347 35.25 0.71 23.81
N GLY A 348 34.22 1.47 24.17
CA GLY A 348 34.17 2.36 25.31
C GLY A 348 34.11 1.67 26.67
N GLY A 349 34.14 2.47 27.72
CA GLY A 349 34.03 2.01 29.10
C GLY A 349 32.70 1.33 29.42
N VAL A 350 31.60 1.79 28.79
CA VAL A 350 30.28 1.20 28.95
C VAL A 350 30.26 -0.23 28.42
N ALA A 351 30.79 -0.48 27.23
CA ALA A 351 30.87 -1.84 26.68
C ALA A 351 31.77 -2.75 27.53
N GLN A 352 32.83 -2.22 28.17
CA GLN A 352 33.63 -2.98 29.13
C GLN A 352 32.82 -3.35 30.37
N MET A 353 31.99 -2.43 30.87
CA MET A 353 31.10 -2.70 32.00
C MET A 353 30.03 -3.72 31.64
N ALA A 354 29.36 -3.58 30.49
CA ALA A 354 28.38 -4.55 30.00
C ALA A 354 28.99 -5.97 29.95
N ARG A 355 30.20 -6.12 29.42
CA ARG A 355 30.91 -7.42 29.42
C ARG A 355 31.19 -7.96 30.82
N ARG A 356 31.48 -7.08 31.80
CA ARG A 356 31.73 -7.49 33.21
C ARG A 356 30.43 -7.96 33.88
N LEU A 357 29.32 -7.28 33.63
CA LEU A 357 28.03 -7.64 34.14
C LEU A 357 27.50 -8.92 33.43
N GLY A 358 27.83 -9.04 32.17
CA GLY A 358 27.64 -10.24 31.36
C GLY A 358 26.21 -10.76 31.34
N THR A 359 26.07 -12.02 31.00
CA THR A 359 24.79 -12.71 30.88
C THR A 359 23.97 -12.76 32.18
N LYS A 360 24.58 -12.52 33.34
CA LYS A 360 23.88 -12.47 34.63
C LYS A 360 22.81 -11.36 34.63
N ASN A 361 23.10 -10.26 33.94
CA ASN A 361 22.19 -9.11 33.81
C ASN A 361 21.57 -9.01 32.40
N GLY A 362 21.74 -10.04 31.56
CA GLY A 362 21.16 -10.04 30.22
C GLY A 362 22.02 -9.37 29.14
N TYR A 363 23.14 -8.74 29.48
CA TYR A 363 23.97 -8.00 28.52
C TYR A 363 24.85 -8.92 27.67
N GLY A 364 25.03 -8.53 26.39
CA GLY A 364 25.98 -9.17 25.48
C GLY A 364 27.39 -8.59 25.59
N ALA A 365 28.05 -8.36 24.47
CA ALA A 365 29.41 -7.82 24.42
C ALA A 365 29.47 -6.28 24.56
N ALA A 366 28.42 -5.59 24.18
CA ALA A 366 28.20 -4.16 24.31
C ALA A 366 26.69 -3.93 24.42
N LEU A 367 26.27 -2.74 24.83
CA LEU A 367 24.85 -2.43 24.88
C LEU A 367 24.28 -2.33 23.46
N GLU A 368 23.06 -2.83 23.30
CA GLU A 368 22.25 -2.74 22.11
C GLU A 368 20.97 -1.94 22.40
N CYS A 369 20.18 -1.67 21.38
CA CYS A 369 19.02 -0.79 21.50
C CYS A 369 17.95 -1.34 22.46
N ASP A 370 17.74 -2.65 22.41
CA ASP A 370 16.76 -3.39 23.22
C ASP A 370 17.15 -3.57 24.68
N ASP A 371 18.42 -3.32 25.04
CA ASP A 371 18.83 -3.27 26.45
C ASP A 371 18.14 -2.13 27.23
N CYS A 372 17.66 -1.09 26.51
CA CYS A 372 17.01 0.09 27.10
C CYS A 372 15.64 0.38 26.51
N HIS A 373 15.42 0.09 25.21
CA HIS A 373 14.19 0.35 24.52
C HIS A 373 13.31 -0.90 24.45
N ARG A 374 12.47 -1.08 25.46
CA ARG A 374 11.58 -2.25 25.58
C ARG A 374 10.31 -2.03 24.75
N PRO A 375 9.96 -2.93 23.83
CA PRO A 375 8.74 -2.80 23.04
C PRO A 375 7.49 -2.94 23.93
N THR A 376 6.41 -2.31 23.50
CA THR A 376 5.06 -2.56 24.04
C THR A 376 4.62 -3.99 23.72
N ALA A 377 3.61 -4.50 24.43
CA ALA A 377 3.14 -5.88 24.25
C ALA A 377 2.67 -6.21 22.82
N ASP A 378 2.23 -5.19 22.08
CA ASP A 378 1.84 -5.29 20.67
C ASP A 378 3.01 -5.07 19.68
N GLY A 379 4.21 -4.75 20.18
CA GLY A 379 5.40 -4.48 19.38
C GLY A 379 5.35 -3.17 18.58
N VAL A 380 4.26 -2.42 18.66
CA VAL A 380 4.04 -1.21 17.84
C VAL A 380 4.94 -0.06 18.25
N ARG A 381 5.15 0.08 19.56
CA ARG A 381 5.88 1.18 20.18
C ARG A 381 6.86 0.68 21.22
N PHE A 382 7.55 1.62 21.85
CA PHE A 382 8.44 1.34 22.96
C PHE A 382 7.90 1.99 24.25
N LEU A 383 8.13 1.31 25.36
CA LEU A 383 7.88 1.83 26.68
C LEU A 383 8.82 3.00 26.98
N PRO A 384 8.41 3.95 27.82
CA PRO A 384 9.35 4.95 28.33
C PRO A 384 10.53 4.29 29.02
N VAL A 385 11.72 4.82 28.80
CA VAL A 385 12.93 4.39 29.51
C VAL A 385 12.81 4.81 30.97
N ASP A 386 13.06 3.89 31.90
CA ASP A 386 13.04 4.17 33.34
C ASP A 386 14.34 3.77 34.03
N MET A 387 14.60 4.39 35.18
CA MET A 387 15.84 4.21 35.90
C MET A 387 16.01 2.78 36.42
N GLU A 388 14.95 2.21 36.95
CA GLU A 388 14.95 0.95 37.68
C GLU A 388 15.17 -0.25 36.77
N ASN A 389 14.58 -0.20 35.57
CA ASN A 389 14.67 -1.31 34.63
C ASN A 389 15.84 -1.19 33.64
N ASP A 390 16.17 0.05 33.25
CA ASP A 390 17.03 0.27 32.09
C ASP A 390 18.42 0.83 32.46
N CYS A 391 18.59 1.42 33.68
CA CYS A 391 19.80 2.11 34.05
C CYS A 391 20.46 1.59 35.33
N GLU A 392 19.67 1.13 36.34
CA GLU A 392 20.15 0.86 37.72
C GLU A 392 21.23 -0.23 37.78
N SER A 393 21.22 -1.17 36.83
CA SER A 393 22.24 -2.23 36.78
C SER A 393 23.67 -1.72 36.68
N CYS A 394 23.86 -0.53 36.07
CA CYS A 394 25.15 0.14 35.95
C CYS A 394 25.23 1.43 36.79
N HIS A 395 24.13 2.19 36.87
CA HIS A 395 24.02 3.48 37.53
C HIS A 395 23.34 3.36 38.90
N SER A 396 24.03 2.75 39.87
CA SER A 396 23.49 2.67 41.21
C SER A 396 23.44 4.03 41.90
N LEU A 397 22.35 4.36 42.57
CA LEU A 397 22.17 5.62 43.29
C LEU A 397 22.79 5.56 44.70
N VAL A 398 24.04 5.13 44.77
CA VAL A 398 24.79 5.03 46.03
C VAL A 398 25.23 6.42 46.48
N ILE A 399 24.83 6.80 47.67
CA ILE A 399 25.17 8.11 48.29
C ILE A 399 26.23 8.00 49.38
N ASP A 400 26.35 6.86 50.04
CA ASP A 400 27.28 6.67 51.14
C ASP A 400 27.56 5.17 51.36
N GLN A 401 28.67 4.91 52.08
CA GLN A 401 29.01 3.57 52.55
C GLN A 401 29.32 3.62 54.04
N VAL A 402 28.57 2.94 54.85
CA VAL A 402 28.74 2.90 56.30
C VAL A 402 28.91 1.46 56.76
N GLY A 403 30.03 1.15 57.38
CA GLY A 403 30.30 -0.17 57.89
C GLY A 403 30.29 -1.28 56.87
N GLY A 404 30.62 -0.98 55.60
CA GLY A 404 30.61 -1.94 54.50
C GLY A 404 29.26 -2.05 53.80
N VAL A 405 28.24 -1.36 54.28
CA VAL A 405 26.89 -1.35 53.69
C VAL A 405 26.72 -0.11 52.82
N TYR A 406 26.32 -0.29 51.57
CA TYR A 406 25.98 0.80 50.67
C TYR A 406 24.58 1.35 51.00
N ARG A 407 24.49 2.69 51.03
CA ARG A 407 23.20 3.40 51.18
C ARG A 407 22.85 3.98 49.82
N THR A 408 21.67 3.65 49.33
CA THR A 408 21.14 4.15 48.06
C THR A 408 19.99 5.09 48.30
N VAL A 409 19.82 6.07 47.43
CA VAL A 409 18.61 6.93 47.38
C VAL A 409 17.60 6.27 46.48
N ARG A 410 16.33 6.37 46.82
CA ARG A 410 15.25 5.94 45.96
C ARG A 410 15.05 6.93 44.81
N HIS A 411 14.97 6.46 43.59
CA HIS A 411 14.62 7.28 42.44
C HIS A 411 13.09 7.60 42.44
N GLY A 412 12.71 8.70 41.80
CA GLY A 412 11.31 9.13 41.64
C GLY A 412 10.75 10.03 42.75
N ASP A 413 11.36 10.07 43.95
CA ASP A 413 10.95 10.97 45.03
C ASP A 413 12.06 11.97 45.41
N ALA A 414 12.06 13.13 44.75
CA ALA A 414 13.03 14.17 44.97
C ALA A 414 12.99 14.75 46.39
N ARG A 415 11.83 14.74 47.05
CA ARG A 415 11.71 15.25 48.45
C ARG A 415 12.33 14.29 49.41
N GLN A 416 12.09 13.00 49.27
CA GLN A 416 12.71 11.98 50.10
C GLN A 416 14.24 11.96 49.88
N ALA A 417 14.70 11.94 48.64
CA ALA A 417 16.11 11.96 48.28
C ALA A 417 16.82 13.19 48.88
N ARG A 418 16.16 14.35 48.83
CA ARG A 418 16.67 15.58 49.47
C ARG A 418 16.79 15.42 50.99
N ALA A 419 15.78 14.88 51.65
CA ALA A 419 15.81 14.66 53.10
C ALA A 419 16.92 13.68 53.51
N GLU A 420 17.09 12.60 52.76
CA GLU A 420 18.17 11.62 52.99
C GLU A 420 19.55 12.22 52.81
N LEU A 421 19.79 12.97 51.75
CA LEU A 421 21.06 13.67 51.51
C LEU A 421 21.36 14.69 52.59
N LEU A 422 20.36 15.43 53.05
CA LEU A 422 20.51 16.37 54.15
C LEU A 422 20.85 15.66 55.47
N ALA A 423 20.23 14.51 55.72
CA ALA A 423 20.47 13.71 56.93
C ALA A 423 21.90 13.10 56.99
N LEU A 424 22.54 12.97 55.83
CA LEU A 424 23.95 12.53 55.76
C LEU A 424 24.95 13.59 56.08
N GLY A 425 24.51 14.82 56.22
CA GLY A 425 25.39 15.92 56.65
C GLY A 425 26.10 15.57 57.94
N ARG A 426 27.44 15.59 57.90
CA ARG A 426 28.30 15.26 59.03
C ARG A 426 29.10 16.47 59.42
N ALA A 427 29.13 16.72 60.73
CA ALA A 427 30.12 17.58 61.28
C ALA A 427 31.51 16.90 61.20
N SER A 428 32.55 17.67 61.05
CA SER A 428 33.90 17.17 61.22
C SER A 428 33.99 16.58 62.63
N ARG A 429 34.07 15.30 62.76
CA ARG A 429 34.38 14.66 64.04
C ARG A 429 35.89 14.43 64.10
N PRO A 430 36.59 14.93 65.12
CA PRO A 430 37.90 14.43 65.35
C PRO A 430 37.87 12.93 65.58
N ALA A 431 38.74 12.20 64.93
CA ALA A 431 38.79 10.76 65.12
C ALA A 431 39.15 10.49 66.59
N ILE A 432 38.22 9.85 67.28
CA ILE A 432 38.52 9.22 68.57
C ILE A 432 39.27 7.95 68.23
N VAL A 433 40.55 8.02 68.21
CA VAL A 433 41.40 6.83 68.03
C VAL A 433 41.46 6.12 69.35
N THR A 434 40.51 5.28 69.63
CA THR A 434 40.61 4.29 70.70
C THR A 434 41.13 3.00 70.08
N GLY A 435 42.38 2.68 70.34
CA GLY A 435 42.92 1.39 69.94
C GLY A 435 44.15 1.41 69.05
N ARG A 436 44.60 0.21 68.68
CA ARG A 436 45.87 0.00 67.97
C ARG A 436 45.83 0.61 66.57
N ARG A 437 46.72 1.51 66.30
CA ARG A 437 46.98 2.04 64.95
C ARG A 437 47.61 0.96 64.10
N ARG A 438 47.10 0.74 62.92
CA ARG A 438 47.77 -0.12 61.93
C ARG A 438 48.90 0.69 61.30
N PRO A 439 50.15 0.18 61.24
CA PRO A 439 51.24 0.86 60.55
C PRO A 439 50.86 1.15 59.09
N GLY A 440 51.06 2.38 58.62
CA GLY A 440 50.77 2.79 57.27
C GLY A 440 49.32 3.27 57.01
N GLN A 441 48.45 3.26 58.00
CA GLN A 441 47.04 3.68 57.86
C GLN A 441 46.90 5.24 57.94
N TYR A 442 47.88 5.93 58.48
CA TYR A 442 47.85 7.38 58.63
C TYR A 442 49.18 7.99 58.13
N GLY A 443 49.19 8.40 56.87
CA GLY A 443 50.21 9.28 56.33
C GLY A 443 49.97 10.73 56.76
N PRO A 444 50.99 11.62 56.69
CA PRO A 444 50.83 13.02 57.05
C PRO A 444 49.77 13.75 56.25
N ASP A 445 49.38 13.22 55.08
CA ASP A 445 48.55 13.92 54.12
C ASP A 445 47.19 13.28 53.81
N GLY A 446 46.58 12.46 54.70
CA GLY A 446 45.18 12.30 54.51
C GLY A 446 44.62 11.00 54.04
N LEU A 447 45.28 9.85 54.20
CA LEU A 447 44.62 8.54 54.17
C LEU A 447 43.42 8.53 55.13
N TYR A 448 43.53 9.26 56.25
CA TYR A 448 42.46 9.47 57.21
C TYR A 448 41.31 10.32 56.66
N ARG A 449 41.60 11.34 55.84
CA ARG A 449 40.56 12.15 55.16
C ARG A 449 39.88 11.40 54.08
N ALA A 450 40.59 10.54 53.34
CA ALA A 450 40.01 9.72 52.28
C ALA A 450 39.09 8.63 52.83
N GLU A 451 39.47 8.03 53.97
CA GLU A 451 38.69 6.94 54.57
C GLU A 451 37.44 7.42 55.34
N PHE A 452 37.51 8.59 55.95
CA PHE A 452 36.38 9.15 56.72
C PHE A 452 35.69 10.36 56.10
N GLY A 453 36.16 10.80 54.96
CA GLY A 453 35.66 11.99 54.28
C GLY A 453 35.78 13.29 55.09
N GLY A 454 36.03 14.40 54.47
CA GLY A 454 35.99 15.73 55.13
C GLY A 454 34.57 16.05 55.61
N PRO A 455 34.41 17.10 56.43
CA PRO A 455 33.08 17.57 56.82
C PRO A 455 32.28 17.92 55.58
N ALA A 456 31.08 17.35 55.46
CA ALA A 456 30.15 17.66 54.39
C ALA A 456 28.86 18.16 54.99
N THR A 457 28.50 19.38 54.70
CA THR A 457 27.15 19.87 55.04
C THR A 457 26.13 19.24 54.11
N GLY A 458 24.89 19.09 54.58
CA GLY A 458 23.82 18.60 53.73
C GLY A 458 23.66 19.45 52.47
N ALA A 459 23.85 20.77 52.55
CA ALA A 459 23.85 21.66 51.38
C ALA A 459 24.98 21.35 50.39
N ALA A 460 26.17 21.03 50.87
CA ALA A 460 27.29 20.64 50.01
C ALA A 460 27.07 19.28 49.34
N LEU A 461 26.43 18.33 50.03
CA LEU A 461 26.05 17.05 49.45
C LEU A 461 24.97 17.19 48.37
N LEU A 462 23.97 18.06 48.59
CA LEU A 462 22.98 18.39 47.57
C LEU A 462 23.61 19.05 46.35
N ALA A 463 24.47 20.04 46.55
CA ALA A 463 25.18 20.70 45.46
C ALA A 463 26.05 19.73 44.67
N ARG A 464 26.73 18.80 45.35
CA ARG A 464 27.51 17.74 44.71
C ARG A 464 26.66 16.75 43.93
N ALA A 465 25.50 16.34 44.49
CA ALA A 465 24.58 15.43 43.81
C ALA A 465 24.02 16.06 42.52
N MET A 466 23.80 17.38 42.50
CA MET A 466 23.29 18.12 41.35
C MET A 466 24.39 18.63 40.41
N ALA A 467 25.67 18.46 40.75
CA ALA A 467 26.75 18.80 39.83
C ALA A 467 26.69 17.93 38.56
N ARG A 468 27.24 18.43 37.45
CA ARG A 468 27.15 17.72 36.13
C ARG A 468 27.67 16.28 36.15
N GLN A 469 28.60 15.95 37.02
CA GLN A 469 29.13 14.60 37.25
C GLN A 469 28.66 14.01 38.59
N GLY A 470 27.61 14.59 39.16
CA GLY A 470 27.03 14.14 40.41
C GLY A 470 25.87 13.17 40.19
N LEU A 471 25.48 12.50 41.26
CA LEU A 471 24.51 11.42 41.26
C LEU A 471 23.21 11.70 40.47
N CYS A 472 22.68 12.92 40.61
CA CYS A 472 21.46 13.36 39.94
C CYS A 472 21.76 14.18 38.67
N GLY A 473 22.77 15.07 38.75
CA GLY A 473 23.08 16.04 37.70
C GLY A 473 23.75 15.43 36.47
N GLU A 474 24.22 14.20 36.54
CA GLU A 474 24.71 13.44 35.39
C GLU A 474 23.58 13.23 34.36
N CYS A 475 22.39 12.86 34.85
CA CYS A 475 21.21 12.56 34.02
C CYS A 475 20.21 13.71 33.96
N HIS A 476 20.02 14.47 35.04
CA HIS A 476 19.00 15.50 35.15
C HIS A 476 19.54 16.92 34.95
N THR A 477 18.72 17.78 34.36
CA THR A 477 18.95 19.20 34.28
C THR A 477 18.42 19.89 35.54
N PRO A 478 19.26 20.63 36.31
CA PRO A 478 18.77 21.36 37.47
C PRO A 478 17.73 22.42 37.12
N ALA A 479 16.67 22.55 37.94
CA ALA A 479 15.61 23.54 37.77
C ALA A 479 15.70 24.70 38.75
N GLY A 480 16.29 24.46 39.94
CA GLY A 480 16.32 25.42 41.02
C GLY A 480 17.69 26.03 41.34
N ALA A 481 17.77 26.77 42.44
CA ALA A 481 19.03 27.35 42.94
C ALA A 481 20.05 26.25 43.30
N ALA A 482 21.34 26.61 43.29
CA ALA A 482 22.39 25.70 43.72
C ALA A 482 22.12 25.19 45.15
N GLY A 483 21.97 23.88 45.31
CA GLY A 483 21.63 23.23 46.59
C GLY A 483 20.14 22.90 46.80
N SER A 484 19.25 23.26 45.86
CA SER A 484 17.94 22.60 45.76
C SER A 484 18.08 21.29 44.94
N LEU A 485 17.40 20.23 45.38
CA LEU A 485 17.30 18.99 44.60
C LEU A 485 16.10 19.09 43.67
N GLU A 486 16.02 20.17 42.93
CA GLU A 486 14.97 20.42 41.94
C GLU A 486 15.53 20.15 40.56
N VAL A 487 14.86 19.28 39.86
CA VAL A 487 15.18 18.91 38.45
C VAL A 487 14.10 19.41 37.54
N MET A 488 14.47 19.73 36.33
CA MET A 488 13.52 19.99 35.28
C MET A 488 12.63 18.75 35.07
N PRO A 489 11.32 18.93 34.87
CA PRO A 489 10.42 17.80 34.62
C PRO A 489 10.90 16.96 33.46
N VAL A 490 11.01 15.66 33.68
CA VAL A 490 11.33 14.72 32.62
C VAL A 490 10.08 14.47 31.78
N SER A 491 10.21 14.65 30.49
CA SER A 491 9.14 14.40 29.52
C SER A 491 9.62 13.45 28.46
N GLN A 492 9.08 12.26 28.44
CA GLN A 492 9.28 11.29 27.38
C GLN A 492 8.02 11.22 26.54
N GLN A 493 8.09 11.77 25.33
CA GLN A 493 6.96 11.83 24.43
C GLN A 493 6.81 10.47 23.71
N ALA A 494 5.65 9.84 23.91
CA ALA A 494 5.38 8.54 23.32
C ALA A 494 5.12 8.61 21.80
N ARG A 495 4.88 9.81 21.24
CA ARG A 495 4.52 9.99 19.85
C ARG A 495 4.87 11.36 19.31
N TYR A 496 5.58 11.37 18.20
CA TYR A 496 6.01 12.60 17.53
C TYR A 496 5.18 12.90 16.28
N PHE A 497 4.69 11.88 15.58
CA PHE A 497 3.82 12.04 14.42
C PHE A 497 2.35 11.89 14.83
N LEU A 498 1.68 13.02 15.12
CA LEU A 498 0.30 13.02 15.65
C LEU A 498 -0.73 12.61 14.60
N HIS A 499 -0.44 12.86 13.33
CA HIS A 499 -1.35 12.60 12.21
C HIS A 499 -0.84 11.51 11.26
N GLY A 500 0.23 10.84 11.63
CA GLY A 500 0.81 9.71 10.90
C GLY A 500 0.90 8.48 11.80
N TRP A 501 0.76 7.30 11.20
CA TRP A 501 0.92 6.03 11.87
C TRP A 501 2.23 5.36 11.44
N PHE A 502 2.92 4.78 12.38
CA PHE A 502 4.07 3.92 12.15
C PHE A 502 4.03 2.72 13.09
N ASP A 503 4.36 1.57 12.59
CA ASP A 503 4.34 0.30 13.32
C ASP A 503 5.72 -0.36 13.27
N HIS A 504 6.38 -0.46 14.42
CA HIS A 504 7.69 -1.11 14.51
C HIS A 504 7.59 -2.63 14.33
N GLU A 505 6.48 -3.26 14.73
CA GLU A 505 6.31 -4.71 14.57
C GLU A 505 6.32 -5.15 13.10
N ASP A 506 5.76 -4.33 12.20
CA ASP A 506 5.82 -4.60 10.76
C ASP A 506 7.24 -4.41 10.18
N HIS A 507 8.10 -3.68 10.89
CA HIS A 507 9.49 -3.39 10.50
C HIS A 507 10.54 -4.12 11.37
N LYS A 508 10.14 -5.09 12.17
CA LYS A 508 11.02 -5.79 13.14
C LYS A 508 12.20 -6.55 12.53
N GLN A 509 12.19 -6.75 11.23
CA GLN A 509 13.30 -7.38 10.51
C GLN A 509 14.40 -6.39 10.14
N GLU A 510 14.10 -5.10 10.21
CA GLU A 510 15.06 -4.04 9.94
C GLU A 510 15.94 -3.76 11.16
N GLN A 511 17.17 -3.37 10.90
CA GLN A 511 18.05 -2.93 11.98
C GLN A 511 17.63 -1.55 12.47
N CYS A 512 17.56 -1.33 13.77
CA CYS A 512 17.21 -0.03 14.36
C CYS A 512 18.04 1.12 13.79
N THR A 513 19.33 0.89 13.53
CA THR A 513 20.28 1.87 13.01
C THR A 513 20.08 2.23 11.54
N SER A 514 19.30 1.46 10.77
CA SER A 514 18.95 1.84 9.39
C SER A 514 18.02 3.05 9.36
N CYS A 515 17.25 3.26 10.43
CA CYS A 515 16.32 4.37 10.57
C CYS A 515 16.74 5.40 11.63
N HIS A 516 17.40 4.98 12.71
CA HIS A 516 17.76 5.83 13.85
C HIS A 516 19.27 6.01 13.96
N ALA A 517 19.76 7.23 13.72
CA ALA A 517 21.20 7.55 13.79
C ALA A 517 21.70 7.76 15.24
N ALA A 518 21.42 6.81 16.14
CA ALA A 518 21.68 6.95 17.57
C ALA A 518 23.18 6.92 17.93
N SER A 519 23.99 6.14 17.22
CA SER A 519 25.42 5.95 17.54
C SER A 519 26.28 7.22 17.44
N GLY A 520 25.77 8.27 16.78
CA GLY A 520 26.45 9.57 16.68
C GLY A 520 25.84 10.66 17.55
N SER A 521 24.87 10.37 18.41
CA SER A 521 24.18 11.37 19.23
C SER A 521 24.79 11.47 20.61
N ASP A 522 25.26 12.66 20.96
CA ASP A 522 25.81 13.00 22.28
C ASP A 522 24.76 13.61 23.23
N SER A 523 23.49 13.67 22.81
CA SER A 523 22.45 14.37 23.56
C SER A 523 21.08 13.68 23.43
N SER A 524 20.43 13.50 24.58
CA SER A 524 19.04 13.06 24.64
C SER A 524 18.04 14.02 23.99
N SER A 525 18.45 15.26 23.72
CA SER A 525 17.64 16.25 23.02
C SER A 525 17.62 16.05 21.50
N ASP A 526 18.50 15.26 20.94
CA ASP A 526 18.53 14.98 19.51
C ASP A 526 17.31 14.13 19.13
N LEU A 527 16.58 14.62 18.15
CA LEU A 527 15.41 13.91 17.65
C LEU A 527 15.84 12.91 16.57
N LEU A 528 16.05 11.68 16.99
CA LEU A 528 16.62 10.61 16.14
C LEU A 528 15.55 9.91 15.28
N LEU A 529 14.59 10.66 14.77
CA LEU A 529 13.55 10.13 13.88
C LEU A 529 14.04 10.07 12.43
N PRO A 530 13.66 9.02 11.68
CA PRO A 530 13.98 8.91 10.27
C PRO A 530 13.26 10.00 9.47
N GLY A 531 13.95 10.57 8.50
CA GLY A 531 13.33 11.43 7.51
C GLY A 531 12.61 10.63 6.41
N ILE A 532 11.87 11.32 5.57
CA ILE A 532 11.10 10.68 4.49
C ILE A 532 11.98 9.87 3.52
N GLY A 533 13.26 10.24 3.38
CA GLY A 533 14.20 9.53 2.50
C GLY A 533 14.32 8.05 2.87
N GLN A 534 14.53 7.75 4.16
CA GLN A 534 14.67 6.36 4.62
C GLN A 534 13.40 5.53 4.36
N CYS A 535 12.23 6.15 4.48
CA CYS A 535 10.98 5.44 4.17
C CYS A 535 10.85 5.15 2.68
N ARG A 536 11.31 6.10 1.83
CA ARG A 536 11.26 5.98 0.36
C ARG A 536 12.19 4.94 -0.22
N ASP A 537 13.17 4.46 0.52
CA ASP A 537 14.02 3.36 0.06
C ASP A 537 13.18 2.11 -0.27
N CYS A 538 12.09 1.85 0.47
CA CYS A 538 11.16 0.75 0.22
C CYS A 538 9.76 1.23 -0.21
N HIS A 539 9.25 2.33 0.38
CA HIS A 539 7.91 2.88 0.15
C HIS A 539 7.94 3.96 -0.93
N GLN A 540 7.69 3.61 -2.18
CA GLN A 540 7.85 4.53 -3.32
C GLN A 540 6.53 5.06 -3.90
N GLY A 541 5.43 5.04 -3.14
CA GLY A 541 4.10 5.42 -3.60
C GLY A 541 3.28 4.24 -4.14
N GLU A 542 2.02 4.49 -4.47
CA GLU A 542 1.08 3.44 -4.89
C GLU A 542 1.38 2.93 -6.31
N SER A 543 1.85 3.81 -7.18
CA SER A 543 1.98 3.56 -8.62
C SER A 543 3.38 3.19 -9.10
N ALA A 544 4.38 3.20 -8.21
CA ALA A 544 5.75 2.91 -8.60
C ALA A 544 5.92 1.43 -8.97
N ARG A 545 6.40 1.17 -10.19
CA ARG A 545 6.62 -0.20 -10.71
C ARG A 545 7.75 -0.95 -10.00
N THR A 546 8.63 -0.23 -9.35
CA THR A 546 9.83 -0.76 -8.69
C THR A 546 9.74 -0.72 -7.17
N ALA A 547 8.59 -0.30 -6.62
CA ALA A 547 8.40 -0.24 -5.18
C ALA A 547 8.43 -1.64 -4.58
N GLU A 548 9.26 -1.85 -3.58
CA GLU A 548 9.26 -3.08 -2.78
C GLU A 548 7.94 -3.18 -1.99
N VAL A 549 7.46 -2.04 -1.49
CA VAL A 549 6.19 -1.91 -0.78
C VAL A 549 5.36 -0.79 -1.43
N PRO A 550 4.32 -1.12 -2.22
CA PRO A 550 3.38 -0.11 -2.70
C PRO A 550 2.71 0.62 -1.53
N SER A 551 2.71 1.94 -1.57
CA SER A 551 2.39 2.75 -0.39
C SER A 551 1.50 3.93 -0.74
N GLY A 552 0.23 3.83 -0.42
CA GLY A 552 -0.72 4.93 -0.52
C GLY A 552 -0.84 5.74 0.78
N CYS A 553 -1.50 6.88 0.72
CA CYS A 553 -1.68 7.80 1.85
C CYS A 553 -2.33 7.13 3.07
N ALA A 554 -3.32 6.26 2.85
CA ALA A 554 -4.07 5.57 3.90
C ALA A 554 -3.23 4.55 4.70
N MET A 555 -2.04 4.19 4.24
CA MET A 555 -1.13 3.32 4.99
C MET A 555 -0.62 3.99 6.27
N CYS A 556 -0.40 5.31 6.21
CA CYS A 556 0.15 6.08 7.33
C CYS A 556 -0.83 7.11 7.90
N HIS A 557 -1.82 7.55 7.13
CA HIS A 557 -2.77 8.58 7.53
C HIS A 557 -4.18 8.02 7.72
N SER A 558 -4.89 8.52 8.72
CA SER A 558 -6.32 8.30 8.89
C SER A 558 -7.08 9.52 8.38
N TYR A 559 -8.08 9.30 7.55
CA TYR A 559 -8.98 10.34 7.10
C TYR A 559 -9.87 10.83 8.24
N HIS A 560 -10.39 9.91 9.04
CA HIS A 560 -11.24 10.21 10.19
C HIS A 560 -10.39 10.28 11.46
N PRO A 561 -9.98 11.47 11.92
CA PRO A 561 -9.25 11.59 13.17
C PRO A 561 -10.22 11.31 14.32
N ARG A 562 -9.89 10.34 15.15
CA ARG A 562 -10.52 10.22 16.46
C ARG A 562 -9.97 11.31 17.37
N GLU A 563 -10.77 11.82 18.29
CA GLU A 563 -10.26 12.65 19.38
C GLU A 563 -9.18 11.86 20.14
N GLY A 564 -7.96 12.35 20.08
CA GLY A 564 -6.79 11.67 20.60
C GLY A 564 -5.76 11.34 19.51
N PRO A 565 -4.60 10.78 19.87
CA PRO A 565 -3.60 10.35 18.91
C PRO A 565 -4.24 9.30 17.99
N ALA A 566 -4.08 9.44 16.67
CA ALA A 566 -4.65 8.55 15.69
C ALA A 566 -4.46 7.09 16.13
N ALA A 567 -5.56 6.40 16.38
CA ALA A 567 -5.50 5.01 16.75
C ALA A 567 -4.92 4.22 15.56
N ALA A 568 -4.11 3.22 15.88
CA ALA A 568 -3.72 2.24 14.88
C ALA A 568 -4.96 1.74 14.14
N PRO A 569 -4.89 1.53 12.84
CA PRO A 569 -5.89 0.70 12.21
C PRO A 569 -5.92 -0.64 12.96
N PRO A 570 -7.10 -1.19 13.25
CA PRO A 570 -7.21 -2.43 14.02
C PRO A 570 -6.37 -3.51 13.35
N ARG A 571 -5.37 -4.03 14.06
CA ARG A 571 -4.63 -5.21 13.59
C ARG A 571 -5.58 -6.37 13.57
N ILE A 572 -5.90 -6.86 12.40
CA ILE A 572 -6.52 -8.17 12.28
C ILE A 572 -5.40 -9.20 12.48
N ALA A 573 -5.55 -10.03 13.49
CA ALA A 573 -4.63 -11.13 13.71
C ALA A 573 -4.40 -11.89 12.39
N ARG A 574 -3.16 -11.95 11.94
CA ARG A 574 -2.79 -12.85 10.83
C ARG A 574 -3.08 -14.27 11.33
N LYS A 575 -4.04 -14.96 10.72
CA LYS A 575 -4.28 -16.39 10.91
C LYS A 575 -3.17 -17.18 10.23
#